data_8d94d40f4f4d7516a65f8cc3ac75072b
#
_entry.id   8d94d40f4f4d7516a65f8cc3ac75072b
#
_cell.length_a   1.000
_cell.length_b   1.000
_cell.length_c   1.000
_cell.angle_alpha   90.00
_cell.angle_beta   90.00
_cell.angle_gamma   90.00
#
_symmetry.space_group_name_H-M   'P 1'
#
loop_
_entity.id
_entity.type
_entity.pdbx_description
1 polymer ?
#
loop_
_entity_poly.entity_id
_entity_poly.type
_entity_poly.pdbx_seq_one_letter_code
_entity_poly.pdbx_strand_id
1 'polypeptide(L)'
;MASDCTDIDVVLRQINQRLRKLEKSDSEKTEEIGRLNRVINQKDVEIHNLKTELASTKAELAVAEKRIKELEGADDDTSRTPGKPEKNSSNSSIPPSQESIASRELRRTKSLRKPSGKPSGGQPGHEGHTLQTIAEPDVIVKHEPVYCKCCGRLLIDIPCQKIRKTQIVDIKVVVETCEEQYYEKVCECGCVNNCEAPNCRIKYGDNLRALVTYLNVVQCIPFKRIAELISDLSGQNISEGTVQNILKENSGKADCAYEEIRKRLETASVVGADETGATVGKHLHWNWIFQNDLLTYVFQSESRGQKAIDSKFPKGLPYSTLVTDRHQSYFRMNVKDHQVCLAHLLRNAEYLNELDPNQNWSRRFIHLIEHSINLRREDNITSRKIKVLKTKMKNLLGESLTHLDNEFEKFKRGILKVKDYLFTFLSNPSVPYENNASE
;
A
#
# COMPACT_ATOMS: atom_id res chain seq x y z
N MET A 1 -24.27 50.87 -59.61
CA MET A 1 -23.94 49.41 -59.54
C MET A 1 -22.50 49.09 -59.92
N ALA A 2 -21.54 49.98 -59.57
CA ALA A 2 -20.11 49.70 -59.86
C ALA A 2 -19.22 49.67 -58.59
N SER A 3 -19.78 49.81 -57.37
CA SER A 3 -19.00 49.83 -56.13
C SER A 3 -18.91 48.48 -55.43
N ASP A 4 -19.82 47.52 -55.73
CA ASP A 4 -19.86 46.21 -55.04
C ASP A 4 -18.87 45.17 -55.59
N CYS A 5 -18.39 45.35 -56.84
CA CYS A 5 -17.44 44.41 -57.42
C CYS A 5 -15.98 44.60 -56.85
N THR A 6 -15.61 45.81 -56.47
CA THR A 6 -14.28 46.10 -55.92
C THR A 6 -14.07 45.56 -54.52
N ASP A 7 -15.12 45.47 -53.73
CA ASP A 7 -15.07 44.92 -52.35
C ASP A 7 -14.90 43.38 -52.32
N ILE A 8 -15.57 42.70 -53.26
CA ILE A 8 -15.46 41.22 -53.38
C ILE A 8 -14.05 40.83 -53.83
N ASP A 9 -13.45 41.55 -54.78
CA ASP A 9 -12.10 41.25 -55.22
C ASP A 9 -11.02 41.47 -54.13
N VAL A 10 -11.23 42.45 -53.24
CA VAL A 10 -10.34 42.69 -52.08
C VAL A 10 -10.48 41.53 -51.07
N VAL A 11 -11.71 41.09 -50.78
CA VAL A 11 -11.92 39.95 -49.85
C VAL A 11 -11.37 38.67 -50.43
N LEU A 12 -11.56 38.39 -51.73
CA LEU A 12 -11.00 37.23 -52.39
C LEU A 12 -9.44 37.19 -52.36
N ARG A 13 -8.78 38.36 -52.54
CA ARG A 13 -7.35 38.47 -52.42
C ARG A 13 -6.85 38.20 -50.98
N GLN A 14 -7.56 38.68 -49.97
CA GLN A 14 -7.24 38.39 -48.56
C GLN A 14 -7.44 36.94 -48.20
N ILE A 15 -8.50 36.29 -48.68
CA ILE A 15 -8.74 34.86 -48.50
C ILE A 15 -7.63 34.03 -49.16
N ASN A 16 -7.29 34.33 -50.41
CA ASN A 16 -6.22 33.64 -51.12
C ASN A 16 -4.83 33.83 -50.46
N GLN A 17 -4.59 35.00 -49.90
CA GLN A 17 -3.34 35.27 -49.13
C GLN A 17 -3.32 34.42 -47.82
N ARG A 18 -4.45 34.28 -47.13
CA ARG A 18 -4.57 33.41 -45.94
C ARG A 18 -4.42 31.95 -46.29
N LEU A 19 -5.03 31.48 -47.37
CA LEU A 19 -4.91 30.13 -47.87
C LEU A 19 -3.43 29.77 -48.13
N ARG A 20 -2.69 30.59 -48.90
CA ARG A 20 -1.25 30.41 -49.17
C ARG A 20 -0.43 30.34 -47.91
N LYS A 21 -0.76 31.15 -46.86
CA LYS A 21 -0.06 31.06 -45.55
C LYS A 21 -0.37 29.79 -44.82
N LEU A 22 -1.59 29.29 -44.87
CA LEU A 22 -1.98 28.00 -44.28
C LEU A 22 -1.32 26.82 -44.99
N GLU A 23 -1.31 26.82 -46.35
CA GLU A 23 -0.65 25.80 -47.14
C GLU A 23 0.86 25.73 -46.86
N LYS A 24 1.54 26.89 -46.72
CA LYS A 24 2.94 26.93 -46.30
C LYS A 24 3.17 26.41 -44.93
N SER A 25 2.33 26.76 -43.94
CA SER A 25 2.37 26.25 -42.57
C SER A 25 2.14 24.75 -42.49
N ASP A 26 1.27 24.23 -43.34
CA ASP A 26 0.94 22.80 -43.37
C ASP A 26 2.08 21.99 -44.01
N SER A 27 2.74 22.54 -45.04
CA SER A 27 3.95 21.96 -45.62
C SER A 27 5.10 21.91 -44.62
N GLU A 28 5.33 23.01 -43.85
CA GLU A 28 6.37 23.05 -42.83
C GLU A 28 6.11 22.02 -41.70
N LYS A 29 4.84 21.87 -41.29
CA LYS A 29 4.45 20.85 -40.30
C LYS A 29 4.64 19.42 -40.82
N THR A 30 4.35 19.18 -42.10
CA THR A 30 4.50 17.87 -42.73
C THR A 30 5.99 17.48 -42.80
N GLU A 31 6.88 18.44 -43.10
CA GLU A 31 8.32 18.21 -43.07
C GLU A 31 8.82 17.90 -41.62
N GLU A 32 8.35 18.64 -40.64
CA GLU A 32 8.74 18.40 -39.24
C GLU A 32 8.22 17.06 -38.74
N ILE A 33 6.99 16.63 -39.09
CA ILE A 33 6.47 15.32 -38.79
C ILE A 33 7.36 14.23 -39.45
N GLY A 34 7.78 14.43 -40.71
CA GLY A 34 8.69 13.51 -41.38
C GLY A 34 10.08 13.43 -40.70
N ARG A 35 10.57 14.53 -40.16
CA ARG A 35 11.81 14.57 -39.37
C ARG A 35 11.66 13.83 -38.04
N LEU A 36 10.58 14.09 -37.30
CA LEU A 36 10.30 13.44 -36.02
C LEU A 36 10.12 11.92 -36.18
N ASN A 37 9.43 11.47 -37.21
CA ASN A 37 9.27 10.05 -37.49
C ASN A 37 10.61 9.35 -37.79
N ARG A 38 11.56 10.02 -38.47
CA ARG A 38 12.91 9.48 -38.63
C ARG A 38 13.66 9.33 -37.33
N VAL A 39 13.53 10.32 -36.41
CA VAL A 39 14.14 10.26 -35.07
C VAL A 39 13.50 9.13 -34.24
N ILE A 40 12.19 8.98 -34.27
CA ILE A 40 11.48 7.89 -33.59
C ILE A 40 12.00 6.54 -34.07
N ASN A 41 12.07 6.31 -35.41
CA ASN A 41 12.58 5.06 -35.95
C ASN A 41 14.03 4.76 -35.55
N GLN A 42 14.88 5.79 -35.47
CA GLN A 42 16.26 5.62 -34.97
C GLN A 42 16.27 5.21 -33.49
N LYS A 43 15.43 5.84 -32.67
CA LYS A 43 15.32 5.50 -31.25
C LYS A 43 14.74 4.09 -31.02
N ASP A 44 13.80 3.67 -31.84
CA ASP A 44 13.27 2.31 -31.76
C ASP A 44 14.33 1.24 -32.07
N VAL A 45 15.20 1.49 -33.03
CA VAL A 45 16.36 0.60 -33.32
C VAL A 45 17.33 0.59 -32.12
N GLU A 46 17.64 1.76 -31.55
CA GLU A 46 18.52 1.86 -30.36
C GLU A 46 17.94 1.12 -29.15
N ILE A 47 16.63 1.27 -28.89
CA ILE A 47 15.90 0.54 -27.84
C ILE A 47 15.94 -0.96 -28.07
N HIS A 48 15.78 -1.41 -29.32
CA HIS A 48 15.84 -2.83 -29.65
C HIS A 48 17.24 -3.41 -29.37
N ASN A 49 18.29 -2.71 -29.75
CA ASN A 49 19.66 -3.12 -29.51
C ASN A 49 19.98 -3.18 -28.00
N LEU A 50 19.58 -2.15 -27.24
CA LEU A 50 19.77 -2.12 -25.79
C LEU A 50 18.99 -3.22 -25.07
N LYS A 51 17.80 -3.57 -25.53
CA LYS A 51 17.04 -4.72 -25.01
C LYS A 51 17.75 -6.05 -25.25
N THR A 52 18.37 -6.20 -26.40
CA THR A 52 19.13 -7.42 -26.76
C THR A 52 20.40 -7.52 -25.88
N GLU A 53 21.12 -6.44 -25.72
CA GLU A 53 22.32 -6.36 -24.87
C GLU A 53 21.98 -6.61 -23.39
N LEU A 54 20.85 -6.06 -22.92
CA LEU A 54 20.35 -6.31 -21.56
C LEU A 54 19.97 -7.78 -21.35
N ALA A 55 19.42 -8.45 -22.37
CA ALA A 55 19.10 -9.87 -22.30
C ALA A 55 20.36 -10.74 -22.21
N SER A 56 21.42 -10.39 -22.99
CA SER A 56 22.73 -11.05 -22.93
C SER A 56 23.38 -10.90 -21.56
N THR A 57 23.47 -9.66 -21.05
CA THR A 57 24.08 -9.40 -19.73
C THR A 57 23.31 -10.07 -18.58
N LYS A 58 22.00 -10.18 -18.67
CA LYS A 58 21.19 -10.94 -17.70
C LYS A 58 21.49 -12.44 -17.74
N ALA A 59 21.71 -13.00 -18.93
CA ALA A 59 22.09 -14.41 -19.06
C ALA A 59 23.50 -14.67 -18.48
N GLU A 60 24.44 -13.78 -18.74
CA GLU A 60 25.80 -13.86 -18.16
C GLU A 60 25.80 -13.74 -16.64
N LEU A 61 24.98 -12.82 -16.12
CA LEU A 61 24.79 -12.64 -14.67
C LEU A 61 24.22 -13.91 -14.03
N ALA A 62 23.22 -14.53 -14.64
CA ALA A 62 22.64 -15.78 -14.13
C ALA A 62 23.65 -16.93 -14.11
N VAL A 63 24.53 -16.99 -15.12
CA VAL A 63 25.65 -17.98 -15.13
C VAL A 63 26.67 -17.70 -14.04
N ALA A 64 27.02 -16.42 -13.83
CA ALA A 64 27.95 -16.02 -12.77
C ALA A 64 27.36 -16.27 -11.37
N GLU A 65 26.08 -15.96 -11.16
CA GLU A 65 25.36 -16.25 -9.90
C GLU A 65 25.30 -17.76 -9.61
N LYS A 66 25.08 -18.57 -10.65
CA LYS A 66 25.14 -20.04 -10.52
C LYS A 66 26.53 -20.50 -10.11
N ARG A 67 27.59 -19.92 -10.70
CA ARG A 67 28.97 -20.23 -10.37
C ARG A 67 29.37 -19.79 -8.98
N ILE A 68 28.90 -18.62 -8.53
CA ILE A 68 29.08 -18.16 -7.14
C ILE A 68 28.40 -19.14 -6.18
N LYS A 69 27.16 -19.56 -6.47
CA LYS A 69 26.45 -20.58 -5.67
C LYS A 69 27.20 -21.92 -5.59
N GLU A 70 27.81 -22.35 -6.70
CA GLU A 70 28.63 -23.57 -6.74
C GLU A 70 29.91 -23.40 -5.91
N LEU A 71 30.49 -22.20 -5.85
CA LEU A 71 31.72 -21.91 -5.06
C LEU A 71 31.38 -21.62 -3.60
N GLU A 72 30.31 -20.94 -3.28
CA GLU A 72 29.84 -20.70 -1.90
C GLU A 72 29.25 -21.96 -1.27
N GLY A 73 28.80 -22.93 -2.07
CA GLY A 73 28.36 -24.24 -1.59
C GLY A 73 29.53 -25.17 -1.15
N ALA A 74 30.77 -24.71 -1.30
CA ALA A 74 31.95 -25.45 -0.85
C ALA A 74 32.50 -24.97 0.50
N ASP A 75 32.04 -23.80 1.03
CA ASP A 75 32.48 -23.30 2.34
C ASP A 75 31.24 -22.86 3.18
N ASP A 76 31.07 -23.57 4.27
CA ASP A 76 30.38 -23.21 5.52
C ASP A 76 28.86 -23.27 5.54
N ASP A 77 28.26 -24.45 5.36
CA ASP A 77 26.90 -24.73 5.84
C ASP A 77 26.91 -25.69 7.05
N THR A 78 27.46 -25.21 8.17
CA THR A 78 27.42 -25.95 9.45
C THR A 78 26.08 -25.78 10.19
N SER A 79 25.10 -25.08 9.65
CA SER A 79 23.79 -24.85 10.30
C SER A 79 22.62 -25.63 9.70
N ARG A 80 22.79 -26.29 8.55
CA ARG A 80 21.75 -27.15 7.96
C ARG A 80 21.88 -28.59 8.43
N THR A 81 20.98 -28.97 9.32
CA THR A 81 20.75 -30.38 9.59
C THR A 81 20.10 -31.00 8.34
N PRO A 82 20.71 -31.97 7.65
CA PRO A 82 20.10 -32.56 6.45
C PRO A 82 18.73 -33.14 6.78
N GLY A 83 17.70 -32.74 6.02
CA GLY A 83 16.35 -33.28 6.12
C GLY A 83 15.28 -32.44 6.82
N LYS A 84 15.63 -31.27 7.40
CA LYS A 84 14.60 -30.41 8.00
C LYS A 84 14.00 -29.43 6.98
N PRO A 85 12.67 -29.22 6.96
CA PRO A 85 12.04 -28.20 6.13
C PRO A 85 12.54 -26.80 6.51
N GLU A 86 12.71 -25.94 5.51
CA GLU A 86 13.10 -24.55 5.71
C GLU A 86 11.95 -23.74 6.33
N LYS A 87 12.26 -22.94 7.36
CA LYS A 87 11.30 -22.01 7.96
C LYS A 87 11.10 -20.80 7.04
N ASN A 88 9.86 -20.49 6.74
CA ASN A 88 9.46 -19.33 5.93
C ASN A 88 8.19 -18.66 6.51
N SER A 89 7.70 -17.60 5.91
CA SER A 89 6.53 -16.87 6.41
C SER A 89 5.20 -17.65 6.32
N SER A 90 5.14 -18.75 5.57
CA SER A 90 3.95 -19.59 5.48
C SER A 90 3.88 -20.67 6.56
N ASN A 91 5.02 -21.13 7.07
CA ASN A 91 5.13 -22.19 8.07
C ASN A 91 5.78 -21.77 9.38
N SER A 92 6.11 -20.48 9.57
CA SER A 92 6.74 -19.97 10.79
C SER A 92 6.39 -18.50 11.03
N SER A 93 6.87 -17.93 12.13
CA SER A 93 6.73 -16.49 12.44
C SER A 93 7.85 -15.65 11.83
N ILE A 94 8.60 -16.16 10.85
CA ILE A 94 9.61 -15.38 10.14
C ILE A 94 8.91 -14.41 9.20
N PRO A 95 9.17 -13.09 9.30
CA PRO A 95 8.57 -12.13 8.38
C PRO A 95 9.13 -12.32 6.96
N PRO A 96 8.34 -12.01 5.91
CA PRO A 96 8.76 -12.15 4.51
C PRO A 96 10.06 -11.43 4.17
N SER A 97 10.41 -10.38 4.91
CA SER A 97 11.66 -9.62 4.74
C SER A 97 12.90 -10.39 5.15
N GLN A 98 12.77 -11.39 6.01
CA GLN A 98 13.88 -12.23 6.53
C GLN A 98 13.94 -13.61 5.88
N GLU A 99 13.06 -13.92 4.94
CA GLU A 99 13.14 -15.17 4.17
C GLU A 99 14.37 -15.20 3.27
N SER A 100 14.88 -16.40 3.02
CA SER A 100 15.94 -16.62 2.04
C SER A 100 15.47 -16.19 0.63
N ILE A 101 16.42 -15.81 -0.23
CA ILE A 101 16.11 -15.41 -1.62
C ILE A 101 15.44 -16.57 -2.34
N ALA A 102 15.88 -17.81 -2.13
CA ALA A 102 15.30 -19.00 -2.72
C ALA A 102 13.82 -19.21 -2.30
N SER A 103 13.51 -19.03 -1.01
CA SER A 103 12.13 -19.12 -0.50
C SER A 103 11.22 -18.02 -1.07
N ARG A 104 11.75 -16.80 -1.24
CA ARG A 104 11.01 -15.70 -1.88
C ARG A 104 10.71 -15.97 -3.35
N GLU A 105 11.67 -16.51 -4.11
CA GLU A 105 11.49 -16.86 -5.53
C GLU A 105 10.49 -17.98 -5.71
N LEU A 106 10.58 -19.06 -4.92
CA LEU A 106 9.60 -20.14 -4.92
C LEU A 106 8.17 -19.65 -4.62
N ARG A 107 8.03 -18.66 -3.74
CA ARG A 107 6.73 -18.05 -3.42
C ARG A 107 6.22 -17.16 -4.54
N ARG A 108 7.09 -16.39 -5.22
CA ARG A 108 6.71 -15.58 -6.39
C ARG A 108 6.18 -16.41 -7.56
N THR A 109 6.69 -17.61 -7.73
CA THR A 109 6.30 -18.51 -8.82
C THR A 109 5.13 -19.42 -8.48
N LYS A 110 4.86 -19.68 -7.20
CA LYS A 110 3.72 -20.50 -6.75
C LYS A 110 2.60 -19.58 -6.27
N SER A 111 1.45 -19.64 -6.96
CA SER A 111 0.22 -19.07 -6.43
C SER A 111 -0.10 -19.75 -5.09
N LEU A 112 -0.14 -18.99 -4.01
CA LEU A 112 -0.56 -19.49 -2.67
C LEU A 112 -2.07 -19.81 -2.63
N ARG A 113 -2.80 -19.52 -3.69
CA ARG A 113 -4.22 -19.88 -3.81
C ARG A 113 -4.32 -21.37 -4.14
N LYS A 114 -4.89 -22.14 -3.21
CA LYS A 114 -5.32 -23.51 -3.49
C LYS A 114 -6.35 -23.46 -4.62
N PRO A 115 -6.26 -24.32 -5.65
CA PRO A 115 -7.28 -24.40 -6.68
C PRO A 115 -8.63 -24.62 -6.02
N SER A 116 -9.53 -23.67 -6.16
CA SER A 116 -10.87 -23.76 -5.54
C SER A 116 -11.84 -24.65 -6.33
N GLY A 117 -11.44 -25.12 -7.52
CA GLY A 117 -12.30 -25.82 -8.47
C GLY A 117 -13.43 -24.96 -9.06
N LYS A 118 -13.50 -23.69 -8.68
CA LYS A 118 -14.51 -22.75 -9.16
C LYS A 118 -14.01 -22.03 -10.44
N PRO A 119 -14.90 -21.64 -11.37
CA PRO A 119 -14.53 -20.90 -12.55
C PRO A 119 -13.91 -19.54 -12.17
N SER A 120 -13.03 -19.03 -13.03
CA SER A 120 -12.45 -17.70 -12.85
C SER A 120 -13.51 -16.60 -12.98
N GLY A 121 -13.44 -15.58 -12.11
CA GLY A 121 -14.38 -14.45 -12.07
C GLY A 121 -15.23 -14.41 -10.80
N GLY A 122 -16.21 -13.50 -10.78
CA GLY A 122 -17.14 -13.36 -9.66
C GLY A 122 -17.99 -14.61 -9.48
N GLN A 123 -18.05 -15.14 -8.25
CA GLN A 123 -18.86 -16.30 -7.94
C GLN A 123 -20.35 -15.89 -7.74
N PRO A 124 -21.33 -16.82 -7.86
CA PRO A 124 -22.72 -16.50 -7.53
C PRO A 124 -22.83 -15.89 -6.12
N GLY A 125 -23.51 -14.73 -6.04
CA GLY A 125 -23.64 -13.98 -4.79
C GLY A 125 -22.49 -12.98 -4.50
N HIS A 126 -21.50 -12.87 -5.40
CA HIS A 126 -20.49 -11.81 -5.29
C HIS A 126 -21.07 -10.45 -5.72
N GLU A 127 -21.09 -9.49 -4.81
CA GLU A 127 -21.44 -8.11 -5.16
C GLU A 127 -20.37 -7.53 -6.07
N GLY A 128 -20.76 -7.22 -7.31
CA GLY A 128 -19.88 -6.60 -8.28
C GLY A 128 -19.60 -5.15 -7.91
N HIS A 129 -18.33 -4.79 -7.74
CA HIS A 129 -17.89 -3.40 -7.58
C HIS A 129 -17.64 -2.79 -8.97
N THR A 130 -18.73 -2.42 -9.67
CA THR A 130 -18.66 -1.67 -10.93
C THR A 130 -18.83 -0.18 -10.68
N LEU A 131 -18.18 0.64 -11.52
CA LEU A 131 -18.39 2.08 -11.49
C LEU A 131 -19.87 2.38 -11.72
N GLN A 132 -20.50 3.04 -10.74
CA GLN A 132 -21.92 3.41 -10.85
C GLN A 132 -22.09 4.71 -11.61
N THR A 133 -23.20 4.82 -12.36
CA THR A 133 -23.53 6.06 -13.07
C THR A 133 -23.96 7.13 -12.08
N ILE A 134 -23.47 8.36 -12.31
CA ILE A 134 -23.84 9.54 -11.53
C ILE A 134 -25.21 10.04 -12.04
N ALA A 135 -26.10 10.41 -11.10
CA ALA A 135 -27.44 10.86 -11.44
C ALA A 135 -27.46 12.20 -12.22
N GLU A 136 -26.59 13.12 -11.77
CA GLU A 136 -26.46 14.46 -12.34
C GLU A 136 -25.01 14.63 -12.86
N PRO A 137 -24.75 14.37 -14.16
CA PRO A 137 -23.43 14.57 -14.75
C PRO A 137 -23.18 16.08 -14.99
N ASP A 138 -21.90 16.50 -14.84
CA ASP A 138 -21.46 17.88 -15.01
C ASP A 138 -21.75 18.42 -16.43
N VAL A 139 -21.64 17.56 -17.44
CA VAL A 139 -21.86 17.92 -18.86
C VAL A 139 -22.69 16.85 -19.53
N ILE A 140 -23.68 17.30 -20.31
CA ILE A 140 -24.49 16.44 -21.16
C ILE A 140 -24.21 16.79 -22.61
N VAL A 141 -23.62 15.87 -23.36
CA VAL A 141 -23.41 15.97 -24.81
C VAL A 141 -24.49 15.15 -25.52
N LYS A 142 -25.28 15.81 -26.36
CA LYS A 142 -26.32 15.16 -27.18
C LYS A 142 -25.72 14.82 -28.54
N HIS A 143 -25.84 13.57 -28.96
CA HIS A 143 -25.50 13.11 -30.29
C HIS A 143 -26.79 12.80 -31.05
N GLU A 144 -27.21 13.73 -31.89
CA GLU A 144 -28.43 13.65 -32.68
C GLU A 144 -28.05 13.45 -34.17
N PRO A 145 -28.74 12.58 -34.92
CA PRO A 145 -28.50 12.45 -36.35
C PRO A 145 -28.97 13.70 -37.10
N VAL A 146 -28.05 14.31 -37.86
CA VAL A 146 -28.32 15.55 -38.59
C VAL A 146 -28.92 15.28 -39.97
N TYR A 147 -28.56 14.16 -40.60
CA TYR A 147 -29.01 13.78 -41.95
C TYR A 147 -29.61 12.38 -41.98
N CYS A 148 -30.64 12.19 -42.78
CA CYS A 148 -31.20 10.87 -43.03
C CYS A 148 -30.23 10.00 -43.85
N LYS A 149 -29.91 8.82 -43.32
CA LYS A 149 -28.98 7.86 -43.97
C LYS A 149 -29.50 7.31 -45.30
N CYS A 150 -30.81 7.33 -45.53
CA CYS A 150 -31.45 6.80 -46.75
C CYS A 150 -31.62 7.85 -47.84
N CYS A 151 -32.12 9.04 -47.52
CA CYS A 151 -32.49 10.05 -48.49
C CYS A 151 -31.72 11.38 -48.37
N GLY A 152 -30.81 11.52 -47.44
CA GLY A 152 -29.99 12.72 -47.23
C GLY A 152 -30.74 13.91 -46.66
N ARG A 153 -32.04 13.78 -46.34
CA ARG A 153 -32.84 14.88 -45.80
C ARG A 153 -32.31 15.36 -44.43
N LEU A 154 -32.31 16.67 -44.21
CA LEU A 154 -31.99 17.31 -42.94
C LEU A 154 -33.02 16.92 -41.86
N LEU A 155 -32.59 16.55 -40.67
CA LEU A 155 -33.40 16.02 -39.58
C LEU A 155 -33.45 16.96 -38.35
N ILE A 156 -32.96 18.20 -38.44
CA ILE A 156 -32.84 19.14 -37.31
C ILE A 156 -34.20 19.37 -36.60
N ASP A 157 -35.27 19.50 -37.35
CA ASP A 157 -36.60 19.78 -36.81
C ASP A 157 -37.42 18.51 -36.46
N ILE A 158 -36.82 17.34 -36.57
CA ILE A 158 -37.50 16.07 -36.30
C ILE A 158 -37.25 15.69 -34.83
N PRO A 159 -38.31 15.42 -34.04
CA PRO A 159 -38.14 14.98 -32.66
C PRO A 159 -37.26 13.72 -32.57
N CYS A 160 -36.29 13.74 -31.68
CA CYS A 160 -35.40 12.61 -31.44
C CYS A 160 -35.76 11.85 -30.16
N GLN A 161 -35.61 10.55 -30.16
CA GLN A 161 -35.76 9.68 -29.01
C GLN A 161 -34.38 9.21 -28.48
N LYS A 162 -34.16 9.37 -27.17
CA LYS A 162 -32.94 8.87 -26.54
C LYS A 162 -32.95 7.34 -26.46
N ILE A 163 -32.01 6.70 -27.16
CA ILE A 163 -31.90 5.25 -27.24
C ILE A 163 -30.91 4.66 -26.24
N ARG A 164 -29.87 5.45 -25.85
CA ARG A 164 -28.79 4.99 -24.93
C ARG A 164 -28.14 6.19 -24.25
N LYS A 165 -27.62 5.98 -23.05
CA LYS A 165 -26.67 6.89 -22.38
C LYS A 165 -25.40 6.17 -22.04
N THR A 166 -24.26 6.84 -22.17
CA THR A 166 -22.95 6.40 -21.71
C THR A 166 -22.34 7.54 -20.94
N GLN A 167 -21.78 7.28 -19.76
CA GLN A 167 -21.04 8.29 -19.00
C GLN A 167 -19.55 8.03 -19.15
N ILE A 168 -18.80 9.10 -19.37
CA ILE A 168 -17.33 9.10 -19.41
C ILE A 168 -16.91 9.84 -18.15
N VAL A 169 -16.11 9.16 -17.31
CA VAL A 169 -15.49 9.76 -16.12
C VAL A 169 -14.05 10.08 -16.48
N ASP A 170 -13.67 11.34 -16.34
CA ASP A 170 -12.34 11.83 -16.68
C ASP A 170 -11.78 12.71 -15.56
N ILE A 171 -10.47 12.91 -15.52
CA ILE A 171 -9.78 13.73 -14.53
C ILE A 171 -9.07 14.88 -15.26
N LYS A 172 -9.30 16.10 -14.79
CA LYS A 172 -8.56 17.28 -15.23
C LYS A 172 -7.70 17.80 -14.09
N VAL A 173 -6.39 17.92 -14.34
CA VAL A 173 -5.47 18.57 -13.40
C VAL A 173 -5.41 20.06 -13.75
N VAL A 174 -5.80 20.91 -12.80
CA VAL A 174 -5.73 22.36 -12.94
C VAL A 174 -4.66 22.89 -12.01
N VAL A 175 -3.70 23.61 -12.56
CA VAL A 175 -2.68 24.31 -11.81
C VAL A 175 -3.07 25.77 -11.67
N GLU A 176 -3.18 26.24 -10.45
CA GLU A 176 -3.57 27.62 -10.13
C GLU A 176 -2.38 28.35 -9.50
N THR A 177 -2.06 29.53 -10.03
CA THR A 177 -1.03 30.40 -9.49
C THR A 177 -1.68 31.67 -8.94
N CYS A 178 -1.53 31.91 -7.64
CA CYS A 178 -1.98 33.13 -6.98
C CYS A 178 -0.76 34.01 -6.68
N GLU A 179 -0.84 35.29 -7.04
CA GLU A 179 0.15 36.29 -6.70
C GLU A 179 -0.34 37.14 -5.52
N GLU A 180 0.37 37.08 -4.40
CA GLU A 180 0.12 37.93 -3.23
C GLU A 180 1.00 39.19 -3.34
N GLN A 181 0.40 40.37 -3.43
CA GLN A 181 1.11 41.65 -3.52
C GLN A 181 0.99 42.39 -2.19
N TYR A 182 2.13 42.81 -1.64
CA TYR A 182 2.22 43.47 -0.35
C TYR A 182 2.59 44.94 -0.58
N TYR A 183 1.82 45.87 0.00
CA TYR A 183 1.97 47.29 -0.17
C TYR A 183 2.28 47.99 1.17
N GLU A 184 2.97 49.12 1.08
CA GLU A 184 3.11 50.07 2.18
C GLU A 184 2.33 51.36 1.91
N LYS A 185 1.91 52.06 2.95
CA LYS A 185 1.28 53.37 2.89
C LYS A 185 1.90 54.28 3.91
N VAL A 186 2.20 55.50 3.51
CA VAL A 186 2.68 56.56 4.40
C VAL A 186 1.50 57.42 4.84
N CYS A 187 1.27 57.53 6.16
CA CYS A 187 0.24 58.39 6.74
C CYS A 187 0.67 59.85 6.64
N GLU A 188 -0.29 60.78 6.66
CA GLU A 188 0.00 62.23 6.70
C GLU A 188 0.86 62.67 7.89
N CYS A 189 0.87 61.90 8.98
CA CYS A 189 1.75 62.06 10.12
C CYS A 189 3.19 61.57 9.91
N GLY A 190 3.53 61.06 8.71
CA GLY A 190 4.85 60.52 8.34
C GLY A 190 5.07 59.05 8.76
N CYS A 191 4.09 58.40 9.40
CA CYS A 191 4.22 57.01 9.79
C CYS A 191 4.06 56.08 8.58
N VAL A 192 5.02 55.14 8.39
CA VAL A 192 5.02 54.13 7.35
C VAL A 192 4.24 52.91 7.89
N ASN A 193 3.20 52.53 7.18
CA ASN A 193 2.40 51.35 7.47
C ASN A 193 2.57 50.32 6.35
N ASN A 194 3.18 49.21 6.67
CA ASN A 194 3.41 48.09 5.72
C ASN A 194 2.69 46.83 6.15
N CYS A 195 2.34 46.00 5.19
CA CYS A 195 1.89 44.65 5.45
C CYS A 195 3.09 43.75 5.69
N GLU A 196 2.96 42.82 6.64
CA GLU A 196 4.01 41.82 6.84
C GLU A 196 4.09 40.88 5.62
N ALA A 197 5.17 41.01 4.86
CA ALA A 197 5.46 40.17 3.73
C ALA A 197 6.30 38.97 4.16
N PRO A 198 5.99 37.77 3.67
CA PRO A 198 6.80 36.59 3.97
C PRO A 198 8.19 36.69 3.31
N ASN A 199 9.21 36.14 3.95
CA ASN A 199 10.60 36.18 3.50
C ASN A 199 10.89 35.18 2.36
N CYS A 200 9.91 34.82 1.53
CA CYS A 200 10.07 33.90 0.42
C CYS A 200 9.35 34.42 -0.84
N ARG A 201 9.98 34.19 -2.00
CA ARG A 201 9.42 34.57 -3.30
C ARG A 201 8.37 33.63 -3.83
N ILE A 202 8.41 32.35 -3.41
CA ILE A 202 7.51 31.30 -3.87
C ILE A 202 7.09 30.48 -2.67
N LYS A 203 5.78 30.25 -2.55
CA LYS A 203 5.17 29.33 -1.59
C LYS A 203 4.45 28.22 -2.34
N TYR A 204 4.49 27.03 -1.79
CA TYR A 204 3.65 25.94 -2.27
C TYR A 204 2.33 25.95 -1.49
N GLY A 205 1.22 25.99 -2.22
CA GLY A 205 -0.12 26.01 -1.64
C GLY A 205 -0.45 24.73 -0.85
N ASP A 206 -1.46 24.81 0.00
CA ASP A 206 -1.81 23.72 0.93
C ASP A 206 -2.24 22.45 0.20
N ASN A 207 -2.94 22.56 -0.95
CA ASN A 207 -3.35 21.41 -1.74
C ASN A 207 -2.14 20.64 -2.29
N LEU A 208 -1.12 21.34 -2.79
CA LEU A 208 0.11 20.69 -3.26
C LEU A 208 0.87 20.04 -2.11
N ARG A 209 0.95 20.70 -0.96
CA ARG A 209 1.58 20.15 0.26
C ARG A 209 0.87 18.90 0.76
N ALA A 210 -0.46 18.91 0.74
CA ALA A 210 -1.28 17.75 1.08
C ALA A 210 -1.08 16.60 0.10
N LEU A 211 -1.05 16.89 -1.21
CA LEU A 211 -0.78 15.89 -2.25
C LEU A 211 0.60 15.24 -2.08
N VAL A 212 1.66 16.03 -1.88
CA VAL A 212 3.03 15.55 -1.63
C VAL A 212 3.05 14.62 -0.42
N THR A 213 2.38 15.01 0.67
CA THR A 213 2.30 14.20 1.89
C THR A 213 1.56 12.89 1.66
N TYR A 214 0.41 12.94 0.97
CA TYR A 214 -0.36 11.74 0.60
C TYR A 214 0.45 10.77 -0.26
N LEU A 215 1.13 11.29 -1.29
CA LEU A 215 1.94 10.47 -2.20
C LEU A 215 3.10 9.76 -1.47
N ASN A 216 3.74 10.42 -0.51
CA ASN A 216 4.82 9.80 0.24
C ASN A 216 4.32 8.86 1.33
N VAL A 217 3.46 9.36 2.22
CA VAL A 217 3.07 8.63 3.45
C VAL A 217 2.09 7.50 3.15
N VAL A 218 1.10 7.72 2.27
CA VAL A 218 0.05 6.74 1.99
C VAL A 218 0.40 5.88 0.79
N GLN A 219 0.95 6.48 -0.28
CA GLN A 219 1.27 5.77 -1.52
C GLN A 219 2.72 5.27 -1.57
N CYS A 220 3.52 5.55 -0.53
CA CYS A 220 4.93 5.10 -0.41
C CYS A 220 5.81 5.50 -1.61
N ILE A 221 5.52 6.63 -2.27
CA ILE A 221 6.27 7.08 -3.43
C ILE A 221 7.56 7.78 -2.96
N PRO A 222 8.75 7.42 -3.49
CA PRO A 222 10.02 8.07 -3.15
C PRO A 222 10.07 9.55 -3.57
N PHE A 223 10.83 10.37 -2.86
CA PHE A 223 10.93 11.83 -3.08
C PHE A 223 11.21 12.22 -4.52
N LYS A 224 12.16 11.56 -5.16
CA LYS A 224 12.50 11.81 -6.56
C LYS A 224 11.30 11.61 -7.48
N ARG A 225 10.56 10.52 -7.32
CA ARG A 225 9.38 10.24 -8.14
C ARG A 225 8.21 11.18 -7.86
N ILE A 226 8.10 11.69 -6.63
CA ILE A 226 7.13 12.75 -6.31
C ILE A 226 7.50 14.03 -7.04
N ALA A 227 8.77 14.41 -7.02
CA ALA A 227 9.25 15.60 -7.73
C ALA A 227 9.01 15.50 -9.24
N GLU A 228 9.31 14.35 -9.86
CA GLU A 228 9.02 14.06 -11.26
C GLU A 228 7.51 14.14 -11.56
N LEU A 229 6.66 13.46 -10.76
CA LEU A 229 5.20 13.47 -10.94
C LEU A 229 4.61 14.88 -10.87
N ILE A 230 5.03 15.68 -9.89
CA ILE A 230 4.55 17.06 -9.75
C ILE A 230 4.98 17.89 -10.96
N SER A 231 6.24 17.74 -11.43
CA SER A 231 6.73 18.41 -12.62
C SER A 231 5.92 18.03 -13.86
N ASP A 232 5.65 16.75 -14.06
CA ASP A 232 4.90 16.26 -15.22
C ASP A 232 3.44 16.74 -15.23
N LEU A 233 2.80 16.81 -14.05
CA LEU A 233 1.39 17.22 -13.93
C LEU A 233 1.22 18.75 -13.97
N SER A 234 2.18 19.51 -13.43
CA SER A 234 2.02 20.97 -13.21
C SER A 234 2.90 21.83 -14.11
N GLY A 235 3.91 21.25 -14.75
CA GLY A 235 4.96 21.99 -15.44
C GLY A 235 5.89 22.78 -14.49
N GLN A 236 5.74 22.60 -13.16
CA GLN A 236 6.53 23.30 -12.14
C GLN A 236 7.54 22.37 -11.50
N ASN A 237 8.81 22.76 -11.50
CA ASN A 237 9.86 21.98 -10.89
C ASN A 237 9.85 22.10 -9.36
N ILE A 238 9.81 20.97 -8.67
CA ILE A 238 9.98 20.87 -7.23
C ILE A 238 11.21 20.01 -6.92
N SER A 239 12.02 20.40 -5.96
CA SER A 239 13.19 19.61 -5.56
C SER A 239 12.85 18.54 -4.52
N GLU A 240 13.65 17.47 -4.46
CA GLU A 240 13.54 16.45 -3.41
C GLU A 240 13.67 17.05 -2.00
N GLY A 241 14.55 18.06 -1.84
CA GLY A 241 14.68 18.79 -0.59
C GLY A 241 13.41 19.56 -0.21
N THR A 242 12.68 20.09 -1.19
CA THR A 242 11.38 20.73 -0.94
C THR A 242 10.35 19.70 -0.50
N VAL A 243 10.31 18.52 -1.14
CA VAL A 243 9.44 17.40 -0.71
C VAL A 243 9.72 17.04 0.75
N GLN A 244 10.99 16.88 1.13
CA GLN A 244 11.41 16.60 2.50
C GLN A 244 10.97 17.70 3.49
N ASN A 245 11.13 18.96 3.13
CA ASN A 245 10.74 20.09 3.99
C ASN A 245 9.23 20.14 4.19
N ILE A 246 8.43 19.90 3.15
CA ILE A 246 6.96 19.80 3.26
C ILE A 246 6.57 18.71 4.24
N LEU A 247 7.15 17.52 4.13
CA LEU A 247 6.87 16.39 5.02
C LEU A 247 7.25 16.71 6.47
N LYS A 248 8.42 17.33 6.68
CA LYS A 248 8.88 17.73 8.01
C LYS A 248 7.94 18.74 8.68
N GLU A 249 7.51 19.76 7.94
CA GLU A 249 6.58 20.76 8.45
C GLU A 249 5.21 20.16 8.76
N ASN A 250 4.69 19.28 7.87
CA ASN A 250 3.41 18.62 8.08
C ASN A 250 3.48 17.62 9.25
N SER A 251 4.61 16.94 9.44
CA SER A 251 4.85 16.11 10.64
C SER A 251 4.73 16.94 11.91
N GLY A 252 5.39 18.11 11.98
CA GLY A 252 5.27 18.99 13.17
C GLY A 252 3.83 19.46 13.43
N LYS A 253 3.05 19.73 12.36
CA LYS A 253 1.62 20.06 12.51
C LYS A 253 0.78 18.89 13.02
N ALA A 254 1.20 17.66 12.75
CA ALA A 254 0.50 16.44 13.16
C ALA A 254 0.83 15.98 14.60
N ASP A 255 1.86 16.54 15.25
CA ASP A 255 2.33 16.08 16.57
C ASP A 255 1.23 16.04 17.65
N CYS A 256 0.35 17.04 17.70
CA CYS A 256 -0.77 17.04 18.65
C CYS A 256 -1.75 15.89 18.39
N ALA A 257 -2.08 15.61 17.13
CA ALA A 257 -2.97 14.52 16.77
C ALA A 257 -2.31 13.16 17.02
N TYR A 258 -1.02 13.04 16.73
CA TYR A 258 -0.22 11.85 16.98
C TYR A 258 -0.19 11.48 18.47
N GLU A 259 0.07 12.46 19.36
CA GLU A 259 0.05 12.23 20.79
C GLU A 259 -1.37 11.97 21.34
N GLU A 260 -2.39 12.56 20.73
CA GLU A 260 -3.79 12.25 21.09
C GLU A 260 -4.16 10.81 20.73
N ILE A 261 -3.70 10.30 19.58
CA ILE A 261 -3.87 8.88 19.20
C ILE A 261 -3.25 7.97 20.26
N ARG A 262 -2.02 8.24 20.69
CA ARG A 262 -1.35 7.47 21.73
C ARG A 262 -2.17 7.45 23.04
N LYS A 263 -2.64 8.62 23.51
CA LYS A 263 -3.44 8.74 24.72
C LYS A 263 -4.77 7.99 24.65
N ARG A 264 -5.43 8.00 23.48
CA ARG A 264 -6.67 7.25 23.28
C ARG A 264 -6.43 5.74 23.28
N LEU A 265 -5.30 5.27 22.76
CA LEU A 265 -4.93 3.87 22.86
C LEU A 265 -4.67 3.44 24.32
N GLU A 266 -4.15 4.32 25.20
CA GLU A 266 -3.98 4.01 26.62
C GLU A 266 -5.30 3.69 27.35
N THR A 267 -6.41 4.17 26.84
CA THR A 267 -7.76 3.94 27.41
C THR A 267 -8.60 2.95 26.61
N ALA A 268 -8.10 2.44 25.51
CA ALA A 268 -8.82 1.49 24.66
C ALA A 268 -9.02 0.15 25.36
N SER A 269 -10.14 -0.52 25.11
CA SER A 269 -10.45 -1.85 25.67
C SER A 269 -9.68 -2.98 25.01
N VAL A 270 -9.30 -2.83 23.75
CA VAL A 270 -8.52 -3.79 22.96
C VAL A 270 -7.47 -3.03 22.17
N VAL A 271 -6.25 -3.52 22.19
CA VAL A 271 -5.13 -2.99 21.40
C VAL A 271 -4.37 -4.15 20.79
N GLY A 272 -4.15 -4.12 19.47
CA GLY A 272 -3.19 -4.96 18.78
C GLY A 272 -1.82 -4.33 18.79
N ALA A 273 -0.75 -5.11 18.89
CA ALA A 273 0.61 -4.61 18.73
C ALA A 273 1.51 -5.60 18.00
N ASP A 274 2.41 -5.04 17.19
CA ASP A 274 3.43 -5.79 16.45
C ASP A 274 4.68 -4.94 16.27
N GLU A 275 5.80 -5.56 15.87
CA GLU A 275 7.02 -4.84 15.54
C GLU A 275 7.69 -5.42 14.29
N THR A 276 8.14 -4.54 13.42
CA THR A 276 8.86 -4.92 12.20
C THR A 276 10.24 -4.25 12.13
N GLY A 277 11.24 -5.02 11.67
CA GLY A 277 12.60 -4.51 11.50
C GLY A 277 12.73 -3.61 10.28
N ALA A 278 13.41 -2.48 10.43
CA ALA A 278 13.76 -1.56 9.36
C ALA A 278 15.24 -1.17 9.45
N THR A 279 15.95 -1.14 8.32
CA THR A 279 17.34 -0.72 8.29
C THR A 279 17.42 0.78 8.01
N VAL A 280 18.03 1.52 8.93
CA VAL A 280 18.27 2.96 8.82
C VAL A 280 19.77 3.22 8.97
N GLY A 281 20.41 3.81 7.96
CA GLY A 281 21.84 4.11 8.01
C GLY A 281 22.75 2.89 8.31
N LYS A 282 22.40 1.71 7.80
CA LYS A 282 23.06 0.41 8.05
C LYS A 282 22.82 -0.19 9.45
N HIS A 283 22.05 0.44 10.31
CA HIS A 283 21.68 -0.08 11.63
C HIS A 283 20.26 -0.62 11.60
N LEU A 284 20.02 -1.72 12.31
CA LEU A 284 18.70 -2.30 12.47
C LEU A 284 17.90 -1.49 13.50
N HIS A 285 16.77 -0.98 13.08
CA HIS A 285 15.78 -0.30 13.91
C HIS A 285 14.48 -1.10 13.89
N TRP A 286 13.56 -0.77 14.78
CA TRP A 286 12.28 -1.44 14.91
C TRP A 286 11.15 -0.42 14.85
N ASN A 287 10.22 -0.63 13.92
CA ASN A 287 8.96 0.09 13.89
C ASN A 287 7.96 -0.67 14.74
N TRP A 288 7.51 -0.06 15.81
CA TRP A 288 6.50 -0.58 16.71
C TRP A 288 5.15 -0.04 16.31
N ILE A 289 4.15 -0.90 16.24
CA ILE A 289 2.78 -0.56 15.86
C ILE A 289 1.89 -0.91 17.04
N PHE A 290 1.05 0.03 17.47
CA PHE A 290 -0.03 -0.17 18.43
C PHE A 290 -1.31 0.34 17.79
N GLN A 291 -2.37 -0.47 17.77
CA GLN A 291 -3.57 -0.11 17.03
C GLN A 291 -4.85 -0.71 17.61
N ASN A 292 -5.97 -0.15 17.19
CA ASN A 292 -7.31 -0.74 17.28
C ASN A 292 -8.07 -0.46 15.98
N ASP A 293 -9.39 -0.74 15.92
CA ASP A 293 -10.20 -0.56 14.70
C ASP A 293 -10.23 0.88 14.16
N LEU A 294 -9.89 1.89 14.96
CA LEU A 294 -10.00 3.30 14.62
C LEU A 294 -8.67 4.03 14.58
N LEU A 295 -7.67 3.56 15.33
CA LEU A 295 -6.45 4.32 15.63
C LEU A 295 -5.22 3.43 15.41
N THR A 296 -4.19 4.01 14.79
CA THR A 296 -2.88 3.38 14.65
C THR A 296 -1.80 4.35 15.13
N TYR A 297 -0.97 3.89 16.05
CA TYR A 297 0.19 4.61 16.56
C TYR A 297 1.45 3.85 16.20
N VAL A 298 2.34 4.48 15.43
CA VAL A 298 3.60 3.88 14.97
C VAL A 298 4.76 4.70 15.49
N PHE A 299 5.74 4.05 16.13
CA PHE A 299 6.97 4.71 16.53
C PHE A 299 8.19 3.84 16.24
N GLN A 300 9.33 4.50 16.03
CA GLN A 300 10.60 3.86 15.77
C GLN A 300 11.45 3.79 17.03
N SER A 301 12.21 2.69 17.19
CA SER A 301 13.19 2.50 18.25
C SER A 301 14.38 1.67 17.73
N GLU A 302 15.57 1.93 18.26
CA GLU A 302 16.75 1.08 18.05
C GLU A 302 16.62 -0.27 18.80
N SER A 303 15.76 -0.31 19.79
CA SER A 303 15.56 -1.49 20.64
C SER A 303 14.30 -2.26 20.27
N ARG A 304 14.40 -3.59 20.19
CA ARG A 304 13.25 -4.52 20.16
C ARG A 304 12.77 -4.91 21.57
N GLY A 305 13.35 -4.34 22.61
CA GLY A 305 13.08 -4.72 24.00
C GLY A 305 12.06 -3.86 24.69
N GLN A 306 11.79 -4.20 25.96
CA GLN A 306 10.87 -3.51 26.86
C GLN A 306 11.08 -2.00 26.90
N LYS A 307 12.34 -1.53 26.85
CA LYS A 307 12.68 -0.11 26.88
C LYS A 307 11.99 0.71 25.78
N ALA A 308 11.79 0.11 24.59
CA ALA A 308 11.08 0.77 23.51
C ALA A 308 9.62 1.02 23.87
N ILE A 309 8.94 0.00 24.40
CA ILE A 309 7.54 0.10 24.85
C ILE A 309 7.41 1.12 25.97
N ASP A 310 8.25 1.00 27.02
CA ASP A 310 8.19 1.86 28.20
C ASP A 310 8.44 3.35 27.88
N SER A 311 9.19 3.64 26.80
CA SER A 311 9.43 5.00 26.34
C SER A 311 8.15 5.72 25.89
N LYS A 312 7.16 4.97 25.40
CA LYS A 312 5.88 5.50 24.87
C LYS A 312 4.69 5.18 25.75
N PHE A 313 4.71 4.03 26.43
CA PHE A 313 3.66 3.55 27.32
C PHE A 313 4.24 3.20 28.70
N PRO A 314 4.75 4.20 29.48
CA PRO A 314 5.42 3.95 30.75
C PRO A 314 4.50 3.35 31.82
N LYS A 315 3.19 3.52 31.70
CA LYS A 315 2.17 2.93 32.59
C LYS A 315 1.57 1.63 32.03
N GLY A 316 2.02 1.23 30.83
CA GLY A 316 1.38 0.16 30.06
C GLY A 316 0.01 0.55 29.51
N LEU A 317 -0.83 -0.46 29.32
CA LEU A 317 -2.22 -0.34 28.83
C LEU A 317 -3.18 -1.04 29.81
N PRO A 318 -3.33 -0.53 31.05
CA PRO A 318 -3.99 -1.26 32.14
C PRO A 318 -5.49 -1.53 31.91
N TYR A 319 -6.09 -0.90 30.91
CA TYR A 319 -7.51 -1.08 30.56
C TYR A 319 -7.70 -2.01 29.35
N SER A 320 -6.62 -2.36 28.65
CA SER A 320 -6.65 -3.05 27.36
C SER A 320 -6.43 -4.56 27.50
N THR A 321 -7.14 -5.34 26.71
CA THR A 321 -6.67 -6.65 26.31
C THR A 321 -5.69 -6.47 25.14
N LEU A 322 -4.43 -6.88 25.34
CA LEU A 322 -3.37 -6.73 24.34
C LEU A 322 -3.30 -7.97 23.45
N VAL A 323 -3.43 -7.78 22.14
CA VAL A 323 -3.39 -8.85 21.11
C VAL A 323 -2.06 -8.79 20.38
N THR A 324 -1.21 -9.80 20.56
CA THR A 324 0.16 -9.79 20.01
C THR A 324 0.62 -11.20 19.62
N ASP A 325 1.81 -11.25 19.01
CA ASP A 325 2.57 -12.48 18.93
C ASP A 325 3.08 -12.93 20.32
N ARG A 326 4.02 -13.88 20.37
CA ARG A 326 4.61 -14.37 21.62
C ARG A 326 5.88 -13.64 22.02
N HIS A 327 6.14 -12.43 21.50
CA HIS A 327 7.35 -11.71 21.88
C HIS A 327 7.30 -11.29 23.35
N GLN A 328 8.38 -11.60 24.08
CA GLN A 328 8.40 -11.51 25.55
C GLN A 328 8.17 -10.10 26.10
N SER A 329 8.51 -9.05 25.34
CA SER A 329 8.33 -7.66 25.79
C SER A 329 6.87 -7.32 26.03
N TYR A 330 5.95 -7.88 25.24
CA TYR A 330 4.51 -7.63 25.43
C TYR A 330 3.98 -8.21 26.75
N PHE A 331 4.47 -9.39 27.16
CA PHE A 331 4.04 -10.05 28.40
C PHE A 331 4.66 -9.45 29.68
N ARG A 332 5.56 -8.48 29.53
CA ARG A 332 6.08 -7.67 30.65
C ARG A 332 5.33 -6.34 30.82
N MET A 333 4.50 -6.00 29.82
CA MET A 333 3.72 -4.77 29.85
C MET A 333 2.56 -4.91 30.83
N ASN A 334 2.28 -3.86 31.61
CA ASN A 334 1.11 -3.81 32.46
C ASN A 334 -0.15 -3.65 31.59
N VAL A 335 -0.97 -4.70 31.50
CA VAL A 335 -2.20 -4.74 30.71
C VAL A 335 -3.31 -5.43 31.50
N LYS A 336 -4.56 -5.24 31.11
CA LYS A 336 -5.72 -5.90 31.72
C LYS A 336 -5.71 -7.42 31.47
N ASP A 337 -5.43 -7.81 30.24
CA ASP A 337 -5.39 -9.21 29.78
C ASP A 337 -4.58 -9.31 28.49
N HIS A 338 -4.28 -10.53 28.06
CA HIS A 338 -3.62 -10.81 26.79
C HIS A 338 -4.47 -11.72 25.90
N GLN A 339 -4.28 -11.61 24.60
CA GLN A 339 -4.65 -12.60 23.61
C GLN A 339 -3.45 -12.85 22.70
N VAL A 340 -3.04 -14.09 22.56
CA VAL A 340 -1.99 -14.48 21.63
C VAL A 340 -2.56 -14.61 20.22
N CYS A 341 -1.90 -14.05 19.21
CA CYS A 341 -2.27 -14.18 17.82
C CYS A 341 -2.25 -15.66 17.39
N LEU A 342 -3.42 -16.21 17.09
CA LEU A 342 -3.56 -17.62 16.75
C LEU A 342 -3.02 -17.93 15.35
N ALA A 343 -2.99 -16.95 14.43
CA ALA A 343 -2.44 -17.13 13.09
C ALA A 343 -0.95 -17.49 13.14
N HIS A 344 -0.17 -16.85 14.01
CA HIS A 344 1.24 -17.19 14.24
C HIS A 344 1.41 -18.59 14.83
N LEU A 345 0.51 -19.01 15.73
CA LEU A 345 0.58 -20.36 16.31
C LEU A 345 0.25 -21.43 15.28
N LEU A 346 -0.74 -21.20 14.44
CA LEU A 346 -1.11 -22.11 13.35
C LEU A 346 0.06 -22.28 12.36
N ARG A 347 0.67 -21.18 11.90
CA ARG A 347 1.85 -21.22 11.02
C ARG A 347 2.99 -22.05 11.64
N ASN A 348 3.31 -21.82 12.91
CA ASN A 348 4.36 -22.57 13.60
C ASN A 348 4.01 -24.06 13.79
N ALA A 349 2.73 -24.39 13.99
CA ALA A 349 2.29 -25.78 14.10
C ALA A 349 2.30 -26.49 12.73
N GLU A 350 2.04 -25.79 11.64
CA GLU A 350 2.20 -26.33 10.28
C GLU A 350 3.65 -26.67 9.97
N TYR A 351 4.62 -25.86 10.40
CA TYR A 351 6.03 -26.21 10.29
C TYR A 351 6.33 -27.56 10.97
N LEU A 352 5.74 -27.83 12.13
CA LEU A 352 5.89 -29.12 12.81
C LEU A 352 5.26 -30.29 12.04
N ASN A 353 4.16 -30.03 11.30
CA ASN A 353 3.58 -31.03 10.40
C ASN A 353 4.50 -31.35 9.22
N GLU A 354 5.15 -30.32 8.66
CA GLU A 354 6.14 -30.50 7.58
C GLU A 354 7.39 -31.22 8.08
N LEU A 355 7.81 -30.95 9.34
CA LEU A 355 9.00 -31.55 9.95
C LEU A 355 8.83 -33.05 10.20
N ASP A 356 7.65 -33.47 10.67
CA ASP A 356 7.30 -34.89 10.85
C ASP A 356 5.83 -35.13 10.46
N PRO A 357 5.58 -35.52 9.19
CA PRO A 357 4.23 -35.80 8.70
C PRO A 357 3.55 -37.02 9.37
N ASN A 358 4.27 -37.91 10.06
CA ASN A 358 3.70 -39.12 10.65
C ASN A 358 3.16 -38.91 12.05
N GLN A 359 3.60 -37.86 12.76
CA GLN A 359 3.07 -37.52 14.07
C GLN A 359 1.69 -36.85 13.97
N ASN A 360 0.90 -36.88 15.03
CA ASN A 360 -0.45 -36.32 15.08
C ASN A 360 -0.63 -35.20 16.13
N TRP A 361 0.38 -34.90 16.93
CA TRP A 361 0.29 -33.92 18.02
C TRP A 361 0.01 -32.51 17.50
N SER A 362 0.77 -32.05 16.51
CA SER A 362 0.58 -30.73 15.92
C SER A 362 -0.74 -30.61 15.15
N ARG A 363 -1.21 -31.68 14.47
CA ARG A 363 -2.54 -31.72 13.83
C ARG A 363 -3.67 -31.59 14.86
N ARG A 364 -3.54 -32.25 16.02
CA ARG A 364 -4.52 -32.09 17.11
C ARG A 364 -4.48 -30.70 17.70
N PHE A 365 -3.30 -30.10 17.81
CA PHE A 365 -3.15 -28.71 18.23
C PHE A 365 -3.87 -27.76 17.26
N ILE A 366 -3.58 -27.86 15.95
CA ILE A 366 -4.23 -27.07 14.89
C ILE A 366 -5.75 -27.24 14.96
N HIS A 367 -6.23 -28.47 15.02
CA HIS A 367 -7.66 -28.74 15.10
C HIS A 367 -8.35 -28.10 16.32
N LEU A 368 -7.69 -28.08 17.49
CA LEU A 368 -8.23 -27.42 18.68
C LEU A 368 -8.32 -25.91 18.50
N ILE A 369 -7.31 -25.28 17.88
CA ILE A 369 -7.31 -23.85 17.59
C ILE A 369 -8.38 -23.51 16.56
N GLU A 370 -8.45 -24.22 15.43
CA GLU A 370 -9.46 -24.01 14.38
C GLU A 370 -10.89 -24.22 14.91
N HIS A 371 -11.08 -25.26 15.74
CA HIS A 371 -12.38 -25.48 16.38
C HIS A 371 -12.76 -24.29 17.28
N SER A 372 -11.83 -23.71 18.02
CA SER A 372 -12.09 -22.52 18.84
C SER A 372 -12.47 -21.31 18.00
N ILE A 373 -11.81 -21.10 16.84
CA ILE A 373 -12.12 -20.04 15.88
C ILE A 373 -13.52 -20.24 15.28
N ASN A 374 -13.86 -21.47 14.89
CA ASN A 374 -15.18 -21.78 14.33
C ASN A 374 -16.31 -21.56 15.34
N LEU A 375 -16.12 -21.93 16.62
CA LEU A 375 -17.10 -21.62 17.67
C LEU A 375 -17.37 -20.11 17.77
N ARG A 376 -16.35 -19.29 17.55
CA ARG A 376 -16.46 -17.81 17.52
C ARG A 376 -17.23 -17.34 16.30
N ARG A 377 -16.90 -17.86 15.11
CA ARG A 377 -17.54 -17.48 13.83
C ARG A 377 -19.01 -17.84 13.77
N GLU A 378 -19.38 -18.97 14.39
CA GLU A 378 -20.75 -19.48 14.44
C GLU A 378 -21.57 -18.88 15.60
N ASP A 379 -20.98 -17.97 16.38
CA ASP A 379 -21.56 -17.42 17.61
C ASP A 379 -22.09 -18.52 18.58
N ASN A 380 -21.41 -19.65 18.58
CA ASN A 380 -21.82 -20.84 19.31
C ASN A 380 -20.97 -21.07 20.56
N ILE A 381 -20.73 -19.99 21.32
CA ILE A 381 -19.86 -19.98 22.50
C ILE A 381 -20.69 -20.22 23.76
N THR A 382 -20.24 -21.16 24.60
CA THR A 382 -20.77 -21.38 25.95
C THR A 382 -19.60 -21.55 26.92
N SER A 383 -19.79 -21.20 28.19
CA SER A 383 -18.77 -21.39 29.24
C SER A 383 -18.35 -22.86 29.37
N ARG A 384 -19.26 -23.81 29.11
CA ARG A 384 -18.98 -25.25 29.10
C ARG A 384 -18.01 -25.59 27.94
N LYS A 385 -18.24 -25.09 26.74
CA LYS A 385 -17.37 -25.34 25.57
C LYS A 385 -15.98 -24.77 25.77
N ILE A 386 -15.88 -23.54 26.30
CA ILE A 386 -14.61 -22.93 26.68
C ILE A 386 -13.84 -23.80 27.67
N LYS A 387 -14.51 -24.28 28.73
CA LYS A 387 -13.90 -25.16 29.73
C LYS A 387 -13.40 -26.48 29.11
N VAL A 388 -14.15 -27.06 28.21
CA VAL A 388 -13.78 -28.28 27.48
C VAL A 388 -12.54 -28.03 26.61
N LEU A 389 -12.51 -26.92 25.85
CA LEU A 389 -11.36 -26.56 25.03
C LEU A 389 -10.09 -26.35 25.87
N LYS A 390 -10.18 -25.58 26.97
CA LYS A 390 -9.07 -25.37 27.89
C LYS A 390 -8.55 -26.69 28.47
N THR A 391 -9.45 -27.61 28.81
CA THR A 391 -9.09 -28.95 29.32
C THR A 391 -8.40 -29.80 28.27
N LYS A 392 -8.94 -29.84 27.04
CA LYS A 392 -8.31 -30.58 25.92
C LYS A 392 -6.92 -30.02 25.59
N MET A 393 -6.77 -28.69 25.55
CA MET A 393 -5.48 -28.03 25.36
C MET A 393 -4.49 -28.38 26.47
N LYS A 394 -4.92 -28.30 27.73
CA LYS A 394 -4.10 -28.69 28.88
C LYS A 394 -3.61 -30.14 28.78
N ASN A 395 -4.47 -31.07 28.40
CA ASN A 395 -4.12 -32.48 28.23
C ASN A 395 -3.10 -32.65 27.11
N LEU A 396 -3.34 -32.01 25.94
CA LEU A 396 -2.44 -32.07 24.81
C LEU A 396 -1.04 -31.51 25.14
N LEU A 397 -0.96 -30.39 25.88
CA LEU A 397 0.29 -29.80 26.33
C LEU A 397 0.97 -30.61 27.44
N GLY A 398 0.26 -31.49 28.12
CA GLY A 398 0.80 -32.42 29.11
C GLY A 398 1.47 -33.67 28.53
N GLU A 399 1.31 -33.93 27.24
CA GLU A 399 1.91 -35.11 26.59
C GLU A 399 3.43 -34.99 26.49
N SER A 400 4.15 -36.08 26.65
CA SER A 400 5.60 -36.14 26.40
C SER A 400 5.89 -36.19 24.91
N LEU A 401 6.77 -35.33 24.44
CA LEU A 401 7.21 -35.24 23.04
C LEU A 401 8.67 -35.59 22.85
N THR A 402 9.29 -36.22 23.84
CA THR A 402 10.74 -36.57 23.85
C THR A 402 11.15 -37.53 22.74
N HIS A 403 10.18 -38.24 22.15
CA HIS A 403 10.37 -39.13 20.99
C HIS A 403 10.32 -38.42 19.64
N LEU A 404 9.98 -37.14 19.63
CA LEU A 404 9.91 -36.29 18.45
C LEU A 404 11.11 -35.33 18.38
N ASP A 405 11.22 -34.57 17.27
CA ASP A 405 12.25 -33.56 17.14
C ASP A 405 12.16 -32.50 18.26
N ASN A 406 13.27 -31.94 18.68
CA ASN A 406 13.37 -30.94 19.73
C ASN A 406 12.52 -29.66 19.45
N GLU A 407 12.19 -29.38 18.17
CA GLU A 407 11.32 -28.25 17.81
C GLU A 407 9.91 -28.39 18.38
N PHE A 408 9.40 -29.62 18.53
CA PHE A 408 8.11 -29.89 19.17
C PHE A 408 8.12 -29.50 20.65
N GLU A 409 9.16 -29.87 21.39
CA GLU A 409 9.29 -29.49 22.79
C GLU A 409 9.53 -27.99 22.98
N LYS A 410 10.29 -27.34 22.08
CA LYS A 410 10.47 -25.89 22.07
C LYS A 410 9.14 -25.17 21.85
N PHE A 411 8.36 -25.61 20.87
CA PHE A 411 7.05 -25.04 20.57
C PHE A 411 6.10 -25.22 21.76
N LYS A 412 5.98 -26.45 22.30
CA LYS A 412 5.16 -26.75 23.46
C LYS A 412 5.51 -25.89 24.67
N ARG A 413 6.81 -25.77 24.99
CA ARG A 413 7.29 -24.89 26.08
C ARG A 413 6.93 -23.44 25.86
N GLY A 414 6.99 -22.97 24.61
CA GLY A 414 6.55 -21.62 24.24
C GLY A 414 5.05 -21.41 24.48
N ILE A 415 4.21 -22.39 24.14
CA ILE A 415 2.76 -22.35 24.37
C ILE A 415 2.43 -22.41 25.86
N LEU A 416 3.12 -23.27 26.63
CA LEU A 416 2.88 -23.37 28.08
C LEU A 416 3.04 -22.05 28.83
N LYS A 417 3.94 -21.16 28.38
CA LYS A 417 4.12 -19.82 28.96
C LYS A 417 2.93 -18.91 28.75
N VAL A 418 2.17 -19.12 27.69
CA VAL A 418 1.06 -18.23 27.25
C VAL A 418 -0.28 -18.95 27.18
N LYS A 419 -0.40 -20.17 27.74
CA LYS A 419 -1.57 -21.06 27.64
C LYS A 419 -2.86 -20.42 28.10
N ASP A 420 -2.80 -19.52 29.09
CA ASP A 420 -3.96 -18.88 29.69
C ASP A 420 -4.54 -17.80 28.74
N TYR A 421 -3.74 -17.30 27.79
CA TYR A 421 -4.07 -16.25 26.83
C TYR A 421 -4.44 -16.77 25.43
N LEU A 422 -4.59 -18.09 25.24
CA LEU A 422 -4.96 -18.68 23.95
C LEU A 422 -6.43 -18.45 23.59
N PHE A 423 -7.30 -18.35 24.58
CA PHE A 423 -8.74 -18.35 24.40
C PHE A 423 -9.44 -17.15 25.06
N THR A 424 -8.73 -16.03 25.26
CA THR A 424 -9.31 -14.79 25.79
C THR A 424 -10.39 -14.24 24.86
N PHE A 425 -10.21 -14.36 23.55
CA PHE A 425 -11.17 -13.97 22.51
C PHE A 425 -12.53 -14.70 22.60
N LEU A 426 -12.58 -15.88 23.20
CA LEU A 426 -13.84 -16.62 23.40
C LEU A 426 -14.65 -16.06 24.58
N SER A 427 -13.98 -15.41 25.53
CA SER A 427 -14.61 -14.82 26.70
C SER A 427 -15.00 -13.35 26.49
N ASN A 428 -14.34 -12.68 25.54
CA ASN A 428 -14.60 -11.29 25.18
C ASN A 428 -14.82 -11.11 23.68
N PRO A 429 -16.05 -10.83 23.24
CA PRO A 429 -16.38 -10.65 21.83
C PRO A 429 -15.62 -9.56 21.07
N SER A 430 -15.16 -8.54 21.76
CA SER A 430 -14.40 -7.44 21.14
C SER A 430 -12.95 -7.80 20.86
N VAL A 431 -12.44 -8.91 21.42
CA VAL A 431 -11.03 -9.32 21.24
C VAL A 431 -10.91 -10.19 19.99
N PRO A 432 -10.12 -9.82 18.98
CA PRO A 432 -9.84 -10.65 17.83
C PRO A 432 -8.94 -11.84 18.22
N TYR A 433 -9.04 -12.93 17.47
CA TYR A 433 -8.18 -14.12 17.66
C TYR A 433 -6.83 -13.98 16.90
N GLU A 434 -6.70 -13.00 16.04
CA GLU A 434 -5.52 -12.73 15.22
C GLU A 434 -5.11 -11.25 15.31
N ASN A 435 -3.89 -10.93 14.92
CA ASN A 435 -3.31 -9.59 14.93
C ASN A 435 -2.90 -9.11 13.53
N ASN A 436 -3.51 -9.65 12.48
CA ASN A 436 -3.15 -9.34 11.09
C ASN A 436 -3.27 -7.85 10.75
N ALA A 437 -4.11 -7.11 11.45
CA ALA A 437 -4.26 -5.69 11.23
C ALA A 437 -3.05 -4.86 11.72
N SER A 438 -2.18 -5.43 12.59
CA SER A 438 -0.92 -4.80 13.03
C SER A 438 0.28 -5.22 12.17
N GLU A 439 0.17 -6.29 11.36
CA GLU A 439 1.16 -6.78 10.40
C GLU A 439 1.12 -5.96 9.10
#